data_5aa882d9e38940a066370ade9a175931
#
_entry.id   5aa882d9e38940a066370ade9a175931
#
_cell.length_a   1.000
_cell.length_b   1.000
_cell.length_c   1.000
_cell.angle_alpha   90.00
_cell.angle_beta   90.00
_cell.angle_gamma   90.00
#
_symmetry.space_group_name_H-M   'P 1'
#
loop_
_entity.id
_entity.type
_entity.pdbx_description
1 polymer ?
#
loop_
_entity_poly.entity_id
_entity_poly.type
_entity_poly.pdbx_seq_one_letter_code
_entity_poly.pdbx_strand_id
1 'polypeptide(L)'
;MIYTGIDALDGLLEGGIPDGSRALFAIEPEADGQHFLITLLHTAVVSGKKTLVIAPFTSKDAYFVDIAIQSHYHLDCYDELISFLEQSDVEAIIRENPDQDTCRAAWRDRIRSIVKKDGIDLIIVYLDVLSDYFDFAGAVSLFDDLGSDKPVTIAFEYFNLFGEEMLNSILEEIPFDLVINLQSGSGVVSFFNFFTLHTVSWLSLPSRSLPYIVTEGHIVPYIPKIVVTGPSNSGKTTFVKNISESGMSVDRLGLLGTPTTVALDIGHMASKGFDINIYGTPGQERFDPIVPQLARNAMGVILMVDVTRPDQMARALKLKTIVEGNALVPVIVVANKADLEYSVTEEEIRTALEIRPGTPVYFISAINRRQCRAVIDSMVDQITRFEY
;
A
#
# COMPACT_ATOMS: atom_id res chain seq x y z
N MET A 1 15.20 11.78 -7.18
CA MET A 1 14.06 10.97 -6.75
C MET A 1 14.47 9.51 -6.64
N ILE A 2 14.09 8.83 -5.59
CA ILE A 2 14.33 7.40 -5.35
C ILE A 2 12.97 6.68 -5.43
N TYR A 3 12.81 5.75 -6.37
CA TYR A 3 11.61 4.91 -6.45
C TYR A 3 11.68 3.80 -5.41
N THR A 4 10.54 3.52 -4.77
CA THR A 4 10.46 2.45 -3.76
C THR A 4 10.47 1.06 -4.40
N GLY A 5 10.06 0.97 -5.68
CA GLY A 5 9.85 -0.28 -6.41
C GLY A 5 8.51 -0.96 -6.12
N ILE A 6 7.65 -0.26 -5.37
CA ILE A 6 6.27 -0.69 -5.09
C ILE A 6 5.36 0.29 -5.79
N ASP A 7 4.82 -0.09 -6.95
CA ASP A 7 4.09 0.80 -7.87
C ASP A 7 2.97 1.58 -7.19
N ALA A 8 2.22 0.93 -6.28
CA ALA A 8 1.15 1.60 -5.54
C ALA A 8 1.70 2.66 -4.58
N LEU A 9 2.81 2.38 -3.89
CA LEU A 9 3.44 3.31 -2.97
C LEU A 9 4.07 4.47 -3.75
N ASP A 10 4.77 4.20 -4.85
CA ASP A 10 5.34 5.24 -5.71
C ASP A 10 4.23 6.13 -6.30
N GLY A 11 3.07 5.54 -6.64
CA GLY A 11 1.89 6.28 -7.07
C GLY A 11 1.30 7.19 -5.98
N LEU A 12 1.24 6.71 -4.72
CA LEU A 12 0.78 7.49 -3.57
C LEU A 12 1.74 8.62 -3.22
N LEU A 13 3.05 8.40 -3.37
CA LEU A 13 4.11 9.39 -3.13
C LEU A 13 4.33 10.36 -4.31
N GLU A 14 3.50 10.27 -5.35
CA GLU A 14 3.58 11.08 -6.59
C GLU A 14 4.94 10.95 -7.30
N GLY A 15 5.52 9.74 -7.27
CA GLY A 15 6.75 9.41 -8.01
C GLY A 15 7.93 8.98 -7.15
N GLY A 16 7.68 8.56 -5.91
CA GLY A 16 8.69 8.02 -5.00
C GLY A 16 9.21 9.03 -3.97
N ILE A 17 10.38 8.75 -3.40
CA ILE A 17 10.99 9.54 -2.30
C ILE A 17 11.87 10.65 -2.91
N PRO A 18 11.64 11.95 -2.59
CA PRO A 18 12.49 13.04 -3.06
C PRO A 18 13.95 12.88 -2.64
N ASP A 19 14.89 13.32 -3.50
CA ASP A 19 16.30 13.28 -3.17
C ASP A 19 16.61 14.16 -1.93
N GLY A 20 17.38 13.61 -1.00
CA GLY A 20 17.73 14.27 0.25
C GLY A 20 16.75 14.08 1.39
N SER A 21 15.66 13.33 1.18
CA SER A 21 14.69 13.03 2.23
C SER A 21 15.22 12.01 3.24
N ARG A 22 14.67 12.09 4.45
CA ARG A 22 14.86 11.11 5.53
C ARG A 22 13.57 10.29 5.68
N ALA A 23 13.66 9.00 5.40
CA ALA A 23 12.53 8.08 5.46
C ALA A 23 12.71 7.10 6.62
N LEU A 24 11.67 6.87 7.41
CA LEU A 24 11.62 5.87 8.47
C LEU A 24 10.61 4.78 8.10
N PHE A 25 11.07 3.54 8.09
CA PHE A 25 10.25 2.34 7.98
C PHE A 25 10.20 1.70 9.38
N ALA A 26 9.11 1.94 10.09
CA ALA A 26 8.88 1.39 11.42
C ALA A 26 8.14 0.06 11.28
N ILE A 27 8.75 -1.05 11.72
CA ILE A 27 8.22 -2.40 11.56
C ILE A 27 7.72 -2.90 12.92
N GLU A 28 6.43 -3.17 13.02
CA GLU A 28 5.86 -3.81 14.21
C GLU A 28 6.12 -5.34 14.21
N PRO A 29 6.13 -5.98 15.39
CA PRO A 29 6.25 -7.43 15.51
C PRO A 29 5.25 -8.16 14.60
N GLU A 30 5.69 -9.26 14.00
CA GLU A 30 4.89 -10.11 13.09
C GLU A 30 4.55 -9.49 11.72
N ALA A 31 4.97 -8.24 11.43
CA ALA A 31 4.83 -7.67 10.09
C ALA A 31 5.99 -8.07 9.18
N ASP A 32 5.69 -8.44 7.94
CA ASP A 32 6.70 -8.75 6.91
C ASP A 32 7.26 -7.45 6.28
N GLY A 33 7.76 -6.55 7.15
CA GLY A 33 8.18 -5.20 6.75
C GLY A 33 9.56 -5.10 6.12
N GLN A 34 10.47 -6.05 6.39
CA GLN A 34 11.84 -6.04 5.88
C GLN A 34 11.94 -6.00 4.35
N HIS A 35 10.93 -6.51 3.67
CA HIS A 35 10.88 -6.53 2.21
C HIS A 35 10.76 -5.12 1.58
N PHE A 36 10.35 -4.09 2.35
CA PHE A 36 10.27 -2.70 1.85
C PHE A 36 11.66 -2.14 1.56
N LEU A 37 12.60 -2.26 2.50
CA LEU A 37 13.97 -1.78 2.29
C LEU A 37 14.74 -2.62 1.27
N ILE A 38 14.51 -3.93 1.24
CA ILE A 38 15.10 -4.83 0.25
C ILE A 38 14.64 -4.43 -1.18
N THR A 39 13.35 -4.17 -1.36
CA THR A 39 12.79 -3.74 -2.65
C THR A 39 13.31 -2.35 -3.04
N LEU A 40 13.40 -1.42 -2.08
CA LEU A 40 13.97 -0.09 -2.28
C LEU A 40 15.44 -0.17 -2.73
N LEU A 41 16.27 -0.99 -2.04
CA LEU A 41 17.66 -1.22 -2.39
C LEU A 41 17.80 -1.75 -3.81
N HIS A 42 17.09 -2.84 -4.12
CA HIS A 42 17.11 -3.44 -5.44
C HIS A 42 16.72 -2.44 -6.54
N THR A 43 15.63 -1.70 -6.34
CA THR A 43 15.15 -0.71 -7.30
C THR A 43 16.14 0.43 -7.50
N ALA A 44 16.76 0.90 -6.43
CA ALA A 44 17.79 1.94 -6.49
C ALA A 44 18.99 1.50 -7.33
N VAL A 45 19.55 0.30 -7.07
CA VAL A 45 20.75 -0.17 -7.79
C VAL A 45 20.45 -0.53 -9.25
N VAL A 46 19.27 -1.10 -9.54
CA VAL A 46 18.80 -1.33 -10.92
C VAL A 46 18.68 -0.02 -11.70
N SER A 47 18.30 1.06 -11.01
CA SER A 47 18.24 2.42 -11.58
C SER A 47 19.60 3.12 -11.65
N GLY A 48 20.70 2.43 -11.32
CA GLY A 48 22.07 2.95 -11.36
C GLY A 48 22.41 3.89 -10.19
N LYS A 49 21.63 3.88 -9.09
CA LYS A 49 21.90 4.68 -7.90
C LYS A 49 22.98 4.01 -7.04
N LYS A 50 23.95 4.81 -6.61
CA LYS A 50 24.99 4.34 -5.69
C LYS A 50 24.44 4.33 -4.27
N THR A 51 24.50 3.18 -3.63
CA THR A 51 23.88 2.96 -2.33
C THR A 51 24.90 2.54 -1.29
N LEU A 52 24.84 3.12 -0.09
CA LEU A 52 25.52 2.65 1.11
C LEU A 52 24.53 1.87 1.98
N VAL A 53 24.87 0.61 2.28
CA VAL A 53 24.10 -0.21 3.24
C VAL A 53 24.88 -0.29 4.54
N ILE A 54 24.22 0.03 5.65
CA ILE A 54 24.76 -0.09 7.01
C ILE A 54 23.96 -1.18 7.72
N ALA A 55 24.52 -2.40 7.74
CA ALA A 55 23.93 -3.59 8.34
C ALA A 55 24.87 -4.16 9.43
N PRO A 56 24.82 -3.63 10.66
CA PRO A 56 25.80 -3.90 11.73
C PRO A 56 25.68 -5.30 12.35
N PHE A 57 24.81 -6.14 11.82
CA PHE A 57 24.54 -7.51 12.33
C PHE A 57 24.97 -8.63 11.39
N THR A 58 25.49 -8.31 10.20
CA THR A 58 25.82 -9.31 9.16
C THR A 58 27.00 -8.87 8.30
N SER A 59 27.57 -9.80 7.52
CA SER A 59 28.54 -9.50 6.48
C SER A 59 27.83 -9.21 5.15
N LYS A 60 28.52 -8.51 4.24
CA LYS A 60 27.98 -8.21 2.90
C LYS A 60 27.59 -9.46 2.13
N ASP A 61 28.44 -10.49 2.14
CA ASP A 61 28.17 -11.74 1.41
C ASP A 61 26.95 -12.47 1.98
N ALA A 62 26.85 -12.58 3.31
CA ALA A 62 25.67 -13.20 3.95
C ALA A 62 24.39 -12.43 3.65
N TYR A 63 24.43 -11.10 3.72
CA TYR A 63 23.30 -10.24 3.39
C TYR A 63 22.80 -10.45 1.94
N PHE A 64 23.72 -10.54 0.97
CA PHE A 64 23.35 -10.78 -0.43
C PHE A 64 22.74 -12.17 -0.64
N VAL A 65 23.29 -13.19 0.03
CA VAL A 65 22.77 -14.57 -0.03
C VAL A 65 21.36 -14.63 0.56
N ASP A 66 21.14 -14.00 1.72
CA ASP A 66 19.84 -13.99 2.38
C ASP A 66 18.77 -13.30 1.51
N ILE A 67 19.11 -12.16 0.91
CA ILE A 67 18.18 -11.46 -0.01
C ILE A 67 17.88 -12.32 -1.25
N ALA A 68 18.88 -12.96 -1.85
CA ALA A 68 18.67 -13.82 -3.01
C ALA A 68 17.73 -15.01 -2.69
N ILE A 69 17.82 -15.56 -1.47
CA ILE A 69 16.94 -16.64 -1.02
C ILE A 69 15.52 -16.14 -0.76
N GLN A 70 15.36 -14.98 -0.12
CA GLN A 70 14.06 -14.48 0.32
C GLN A 70 13.25 -13.84 -0.80
N SER A 71 13.91 -13.14 -1.74
CA SER A 71 13.22 -12.28 -2.73
C SER A 71 13.68 -12.54 -4.17
N HIS A 72 14.57 -13.48 -4.40
CA HIS A 72 15.17 -13.76 -5.71
C HIS A 72 15.89 -12.55 -6.35
N TYR A 73 16.21 -11.51 -5.56
CA TYR A 73 17.02 -10.39 -6.02
C TYR A 73 18.52 -10.76 -5.96
N HIS A 74 19.21 -10.59 -7.05
CA HIS A 74 20.64 -10.86 -7.19
C HIS A 74 21.44 -9.57 -7.08
N LEU A 75 21.68 -9.11 -5.84
CA LEU A 75 22.41 -7.86 -5.56
C LEU A 75 23.90 -7.95 -5.91
N ASP A 76 24.46 -9.15 -5.98
CA ASP A 76 25.82 -9.42 -6.44
C ASP A 76 26.09 -8.90 -7.87
N CYS A 77 25.06 -8.85 -8.72
CA CYS A 77 25.15 -8.26 -10.05
C CYS A 77 25.38 -6.73 -10.02
N TYR A 78 25.14 -6.07 -8.89
CA TYR A 78 25.25 -4.62 -8.69
C TYR A 78 26.29 -4.25 -7.64
N ASP A 79 27.24 -5.15 -7.35
CA ASP A 79 28.24 -5.00 -6.30
C ASP A 79 29.02 -3.68 -6.38
N GLU A 80 29.34 -3.20 -7.58
CA GLU A 80 30.04 -1.93 -7.82
C GLU A 80 29.24 -0.69 -7.41
N LEU A 81 27.91 -0.81 -7.28
CA LEU A 81 27.01 0.26 -6.87
C LEU A 81 26.70 0.23 -5.37
N ILE A 82 27.15 -0.82 -4.66
CA ILE A 82 26.83 -1.02 -3.24
C ILE A 82 28.08 -0.94 -2.39
N SER A 83 28.23 0.17 -1.66
CA SER A 83 29.15 0.28 -0.53
C SER A 83 28.49 -0.32 0.72
N PHE A 84 29.26 -1.00 1.56
CA PHE A 84 28.69 -1.72 2.71
C PHE A 84 29.50 -1.43 3.98
N LEU A 85 28.80 -1.20 5.11
CA LEU A 85 29.37 -1.21 6.44
C LEU A 85 28.79 -2.42 7.17
N GLU A 86 29.64 -3.43 7.35
CA GLU A 86 29.26 -4.71 7.93
C GLU A 86 29.57 -4.81 9.43
N GLN A 87 29.17 -5.91 10.07
CA GLN A 87 29.38 -6.15 11.48
C GLN A 87 30.85 -5.96 11.91
N SER A 88 31.80 -6.42 11.11
CA SER A 88 33.23 -6.30 11.40
C SER A 88 33.74 -4.86 11.42
N ASP A 89 33.19 -3.98 10.56
CA ASP A 89 33.50 -2.55 10.57
C ASP A 89 32.98 -1.88 11.84
N VAL A 90 31.74 -2.21 12.23
CA VAL A 90 31.07 -1.72 13.42
C VAL A 90 31.85 -2.09 14.68
N GLU A 91 32.18 -3.36 14.83
CA GLU A 91 32.98 -3.86 15.97
C GLU A 91 34.37 -3.21 16.05
N ALA A 92 34.99 -2.94 14.91
CA ALA A 92 36.27 -2.24 14.86
C ALA A 92 36.14 -0.79 15.35
N ILE A 93 35.16 -0.04 14.85
CA ILE A 93 34.94 1.35 15.27
C ILE A 93 34.67 1.44 16.76
N ILE A 94 33.82 0.58 17.31
CA ILE A 94 33.49 0.56 18.75
C ILE A 94 34.71 0.20 19.60
N ARG A 95 35.47 -0.82 19.20
CA ARG A 95 36.67 -1.27 19.92
C ARG A 95 37.78 -0.23 19.94
N GLU A 96 37.97 0.50 18.85
CA GLU A 96 39.01 1.52 18.72
C GLU A 96 38.61 2.84 19.43
N ASN A 97 37.31 3.07 19.64
CA ASN A 97 36.75 4.27 20.24
C ASN A 97 35.80 3.92 21.39
N PRO A 98 36.31 3.52 22.57
CA PRO A 98 35.49 3.03 23.68
C PRO A 98 34.62 4.10 24.35
N ASP A 99 34.93 5.39 24.16
CA ASP A 99 34.12 6.50 24.62
C ASP A 99 33.03 6.82 23.58
N GLN A 100 31.80 7.06 24.03
CA GLN A 100 30.65 7.22 23.17
C GLN A 100 30.75 8.45 22.24
N ASP A 101 31.34 9.54 22.68
CA ASP A 101 31.49 10.75 21.87
C ASP A 101 32.56 10.57 20.79
N THR A 102 33.69 9.94 21.12
CA THR A 102 34.73 9.61 20.15
C THR A 102 34.26 8.57 19.16
N CYS A 103 33.50 7.58 19.60
CA CYS A 103 32.88 6.59 18.74
C CYS A 103 31.88 7.22 17.75
N ARG A 104 31.05 8.14 18.22
CA ARG A 104 30.11 8.90 17.37
C ARG A 104 30.84 9.73 16.31
N ALA A 105 31.93 10.38 16.68
CA ALA A 105 32.77 11.13 15.74
C ALA A 105 33.40 10.21 14.68
N ALA A 106 33.96 9.08 15.11
CA ALA A 106 34.55 8.10 14.20
C ALA A 106 33.53 7.51 13.19
N TRP A 107 32.30 7.24 13.65
CA TRP A 107 31.19 6.82 12.79
C TRP A 107 30.86 7.88 11.73
N ARG A 108 30.66 9.12 12.14
CA ARG A 108 30.38 10.24 11.22
C ARG A 108 31.47 10.40 10.18
N ASP A 109 32.74 10.35 10.59
CA ASP A 109 33.87 10.49 9.67
C ASP A 109 33.95 9.32 8.68
N ARG A 110 33.65 8.10 9.14
CA ARG A 110 33.61 6.92 8.28
C ARG A 110 32.50 7.03 7.22
N ILE A 111 31.27 7.39 7.63
CA ILE A 111 30.13 7.59 6.71
C ILE A 111 30.46 8.70 5.70
N ARG A 112 30.93 9.85 6.16
CA ARG A 112 31.33 10.98 5.30
C ARG A 112 32.39 10.61 4.28
N SER A 113 33.39 9.84 4.71
CA SER A 113 34.45 9.36 3.82
C SER A 113 33.89 8.52 2.67
N ILE A 114 32.99 7.57 2.95
CA ILE A 114 32.34 6.73 1.95
C ILE A 114 31.45 7.57 1.04
N VAL A 115 30.60 8.42 1.61
CA VAL A 115 29.67 9.27 0.85
C VAL A 115 30.41 10.16 -0.15
N LYS A 116 31.52 10.78 0.26
CA LYS A 116 32.36 11.61 -0.62
C LYS A 116 33.11 10.82 -1.67
N LYS A 117 33.72 9.70 -1.26
CA LYS A 117 34.55 8.86 -2.15
C LYS A 117 33.71 8.22 -3.23
N ASP A 118 32.59 7.60 -2.86
CA ASP A 118 31.80 6.76 -3.74
C ASP A 118 30.66 7.53 -4.42
N GLY A 119 30.32 8.73 -3.94
CA GLY A 119 29.27 9.57 -4.49
C GLY A 119 27.88 8.97 -4.28
N ILE A 120 27.54 8.63 -3.04
CA ILE A 120 26.30 7.92 -2.64
C ILE A 120 25.05 8.75 -2.94
N ASP A 121 24.00 8.09 -3.43
CA ASP A 121 22.67 8.65 -3.67
C ASP A 121 21.68 8.26 -2.58
N LEU A 122 21.79 7.03 -2.06
CA LEU A 122 20.91 6.44 -1.05
C LEU A 122 21.74 5.80 0.06
N ILE A 123 21.32 5.99 1.31
CA ILE A 123 21.83 5.24 2.45
C ILE A 123 20.71 4.40 3.04
N ILE A 124 20.92 3.12 3.22
CA ILE A 124 20.02 2.22 3.95
C ILE A 124 20.63 1.89 5.28
N VAL A 125 19.88 2.08 6.36
CA VAL A 125 20.36 1.96 7.73
C VAL A 125 19.45 1.05 8.53
N TYR A 126 20.00 -0.02 9.08
CA TYR A 126 19.34 -0.85 10.07
C TYR A 126 19.65 -0.30 11.46
N LEU A 127 18.66 0.40 12.07
CA LEU A 127 18.90 1.22 13.26
C LEU A 127 19.04 0.45 14.56
N ASP A 128 18.45 -0.76 14.67
CA ASP A 128 18.31 -1.43 15.96
C ASP A 128 19.61 -1.56 16.72
N VAL A 129 20.67 -2.11 16.10
CA VAL A 129 21.97 -2.27 16.74
C VAL A 129 22.65 -0.94 17.06
N LEU A 130 22.46 0.07 16.21
CA LEU A 130 23.01 1.41 16.46
C LEU A 130 22.26 2.10 17.60
N SER A 131 20.96 1.87 17.71
CA SER A 131 20.10 2.42 18.77
C SER A 131 20.41 1.82 20.14
N ASP A 132 20.79 0.54 20.20
CA ASP A 132 21.24 -0.10 21.42
C ASP A 132 22.54 0.53 21.96
N TYR A 133 23.38 1.05 21.07
CA TYR A 133 24.65 1.67 21.45
C TYR A 133 24.57 3.18 21.70
N PHE A 134 23.83 3.92 20.84
CA PHE A 134 23.78 5.39 20.85
C PHE A 134 22.45 5.98 21.31
N ASP A 135 21.45 5.17 21.69
CA ASP A 135 20.03 5.50 21.68
C ASP A 135 19.50 5.85 20.29
N PHE A 136 18.16 5.96 20.14
CA PHE A 136 17.55 6.20 18.83
C PHE A 136 17.97 7.56 18.25
N ALA A 137 17.89 8.63 19.04
CA ALA A 137 18.23 9.99 18.61
C ALA A 137 19.71 10.10 18.23
N GLY A 138 20.57 9.51 19.05
CA GLY A 138 22.01 9.44 18.80
C GLY A 138 22.35 8.71 17.51
N ALA A 139 21.73 7.55 17.27
CA ALA A 139 21.93 6.78 16.05
C ALA A 139 21.50 7.55 14.79
N VAL A 140 20.32 8.17 14.82
CA VAL A 140 19.82 9.00 13.71
C VAL A 140 20.71 10.23 13.48
N SER A 141 21.23 10.85 14.54
CA SER A 141 22.12 12.02 14.46
C SER A 141 23.46 11.76 13.76
N LEU A 142 23.86 10.50 13.61
CA LEU A 142 25.09 10.14 12.84
C LEU A 142 25.02 10.63 11.39
N PHE A 143 23.82 10.87 10.88
CA PHE A 143 23.53 11.22 9.49
C PHE A 143 23.16 12.70 9.28
N ASP A 144 23.28 13.58 10.28
CA ASP A 144 22.84 14.97 10.19
C ASP A 144 23.67 15.82 9.22
N ASP A 145 24.95 15.55 9.10
CA ASP A 145 25.85 16.25 8.17
C ASP A 145 26.74 15.24 7.46
N LEU A 146 26.38 14.89 6.26
CA LEU A 146 27.14 13.93 5.44
C LEU A 146 28.29 14.60 4.66
N GLY A 147 28.37 15.92 4.63
CA GLY A 147 29.38 16.67 3.89
C GLY A 147 29.38 16.39 2.39
N SER A 148 28.23 16.04 1.82
CA SER A 148 28.03 15.75 0.39
C SER A 148 27.63 17.03 -0.37
N ASP A 149 28.15 17.17 -1.61
CA ASP A 149 27.79 18.26 -2.50
C ASP A 149 26.41 18.06 -3.17
N LYS A 150 25.87 16.84 -3.09
CA LYS A 150 24.53 16.48 -3.60
C LYS A 150 23.63 15.99 -2.47
N PRO A 151 22.30 16.12 -2.64
CA PRO A 151 21.37 15.55 -1.67
C PRO A 151 21.49 14.03 -1.62
N VAL A 152 21.55 13.46 -0.42
CA VAL A 152 21.62 12.02 -0.17
C VAL A 152 20.34 11.62 0.57
N THR A 153 19.59 10.71 0.00
CA THR A 153 18.39 10.15 0.65
C THR A 153 18.80 9.09 1.68
N ILE A 154 18.13 9.08 2.82
CA ILE A 154 18.42 8.13 3.89
C ILE A 154 17.14 7.37 4.23
N ALA A 155 17.19 6.05 4.16
CA ALA A 155 16.10 5.15 4.55
C ALA A 155 16.53 4.36 5.79
N PHE A 156 15.81 4.57 6.88
CA PHE A 156 16.02 3.90 8.16
C PHE A 156 14.99 2.78 8.33
N GLU A 157 15.46 1.61 8.77
CA GLU A 157 14.62 0.54 9.30
C GLU A 157 14.72 0.52 10.83
N TYR A 158 13.59 0.38 11.47
CA TYR A 158 13.50 0.30 12.92
C TYR A 158 12.40 -0.65 13.36
N PHE A 159 12.71 -1.62 14.22
CA PHE A 159 11.72 -2.49 14.84
C PHE A 159 10.99 -1.77 15.96
N ASN A 160 9.73 -1.41 15.69
CA ASN A 160 8.85 -0.75 16.64
C ASN A 160 8.17 -1.75 17.58
N LEU A 161 8.89 -2.18 18.60
CA LEU A 161 8.40 -3.18 19.56
C LEU A 161 7.28 -2.68 20.48
N PHE A 162 7.10 -1.37 20.59
CA PHE A 162 6.18 -0.75 21.56
C PHE A 162 4.97 -0.08 20.90
N GLY A 163 4.79 -0.25 19.59
CA GLY A 163 3.63 0.21 18.83
C GLY A 163 3.55 1.73 18.62
N GLU A 164 2.36 2.20 18.31
CA GLU A 164 2.11 3.55 17.79
C GLU A 164 2.44 4.67 18.81
N GLU A 165 2.23 4.44 20.12
CA GLU A 165 2.53 5.45 21.15
C GLU A 165 4.03 5.77 21.20
N MET A 166 4.88 4.77 21.11
CA MET A 166 6.33 4.96 21.09
C MET A 166 6.78 5.61 19.79
N LEU A 167 6.21 5.21 18.66
CA LEU A 167 6.51 5.82 17.37
C LEU A 167 6.19 7.33 17.40
N ASN A 168 5.01 7.71 17.91
CA ASN A 168 4.62 9.10 18.04
C ASN A 168 5.59 9.90 18.93
N SER A 169 6.04 9.32 20.05
CA SER A 169 7.04 9.95 20.93
C SER A 169 8.36 10.21 20.21
N ILE A 170 8.82 9.24 19.41
CA ILE A 170 10.04 9.40 18.58
C ILE A 170 9.87 10.53 17.56
N LEU A 171 8.72 10.62 16.92
CA LEU A 171 8.43 11.59 15.86
C LEU A 171 8.25 13.02 16.39
N GLU A 172 7.87 13.19 17.67
CA GLU A 172 7.86 14.50 18.32
C GLU A 172 9.28 15.07 18.50
N GLU A 173 10.29 14.22 18.69
CA GLU A 173 11.67 14.63 18.93
C GLU A 173 12.50 14.70 17.63
N ILE A 174 12.23 13.79 16.67
CA ILE A 174 13.07 13.63 15.48
C ILE A 174 12.20 13.71 14.23
N PRO A 175 12.36 14.76 13.42
CA PRO A 175 11.58 14.91 12.19
C PRO A 175 12.09 13.97 11.09
N PHE A 176 11.15 13.31 10.41
CA PHE A 176 11.35 12.56 9.17
C PHE A 176 10.47 13.14 8.07
N ASP A 177 10.94 13.07 6.83
CA ASP A 177 10.16 13.52 5.66
C ASP A 177 9.11 12.49 5.26
N LEU A 178 9.42 11.20 5.45
CA LEU A 178 8.53 10.07 5.22
C LEU A 178 8.56 9.14 6.43
N VAL A 179 7.38 8.76 6.91
CA VAL A 179 7.24 7.71 7.93
C VAL A 179 6.21 6.71 7.45
N ILE A 180 6.65 5.46 7.32
CA ILE A 180 5.80 4.32 6.97
C ILE A 180 5.78 3.38 8.17
N ASN A 181 4.62 3.19 8.79
CA ASN A 181 4.43 2.20 9.83
C ASN A 181 3.93 0.88 9.18
N LEU A 182 4.64 -0.21 9.44
CA LEU A 182 4.40 -1.53 8.89
C LEU A 182 3.88 -2.43 10.00
N GLN A 183 2.62 -2.84 9.87
CA GLN A 183 1.86 -3.50 10.92
C GLN A 183 1.33 -4.85 10.45
N SER A 184 1.20 -5.80 11.37
CA SER A 184 0.44 -7.02 11.10
C SER A 184 -1.04 -6.82 11.45
N GLY A 185 -1.93 -7.47 10.70
CA GLY A 185 -3.37 -7.43 11.01
C GLY A 185 -3.70 -8.15 12.31
N SER A 186 -4.34 -7.46 13.26
CA SER A 186 -4.82 -8.05 14.49
C SER A 186 -6.00 -8.99 14.23
N GLY A 187 -5.82 -10.30 14.41
CA GLY A 187 -6.89 -11.30 14.29
C GLY A 187 -6.40 -12.71 14.59
N VAL A 188 -7.33 -13.67 14.71
CA VAL A 188 -7.03 -15.09 15.01
C VAL A 188 -6.14 -15.72 13.92
N VAL A 189 -6.15 -15.15 12.71
CA VAL A 189 -5.25 -15.51 11.62
C VAL A 189 -4.93 -14.23 10.85
N SER A 190 -3.74 -13.69 11.03
CA SER A 190 -3.26 -12.52 10.30
C SER A 190 -2.65 -12.97 8.98
N PHE A 191 -3.42 -12.91 7.89
CA PHE A 191 -2.90 -13.13 6.52
C PHE A 191 -2.49 -11.85 5.81
N PHE A 192 -2.80 -10.69 6.38
CA PHE A 192 -2.54 -9.40 5.76
C PHE A 192 -1.65 -8.55 6.66
N ASN A 193 -0.65 -7.97 6.08
CA ASN A 193 0.11 -6.87 6.65
C ASN A 193 -0.49 -5.55 6.17
N PHE A 194 -0.21 -4.48 6.89
CA PHE A 194 -0.64 -3.12 6.54
C PHE A 194 0.57 -2.19 6.52
N PHE A 195 0.61 -1.31 5.55
CA PHE A 195 1.48 -0.14 5.59
C PHE A 195 0.64 1.12 5.78
N THR A 196 1.07 1.96 6.71
CA THR A 196 0.41 3.24 7.00
C THR A 196 1.37 4.37 6.68
N LEU A 197 0.97 5.27 5.77
CA LEU A 197 1.69 6.53 5.55
C LEU A 197 1.37 7.46 6.71
N HIS A 198 2.25 7.51 7.70
CA HIS A 198 2.07 8.31 8.90
C HIS A 198 2.44 9.78 8.64
N THR A 199 3.56 10.01 7.95
CA THR A 199 4.07 11.34 7.60
C THR A 199 4.57 11.34 6.17
N VAL A 200 4.19 12.36 5.40
CA VAL A 200 4.73 12.64 4.06
C VAL A 200 4.88 14.15 3.96
N SER A 201 6.09 14.69 4.18
CA SER A 201 6.31 16.14 4.33
C SER A 201 6.03 16.97 3.08
N TRP A 202 6.09 16.35 1.91
CA TRP A 202 5.87 17.02 0.61
C TRP A 202 4.46 16.86 0.04
N LEU A 203 3.57 16.10 0.73
CA LEU A 203 2.19 15.87 0.30
C LEU A 203 1.23 16.00 1.49
N SER A 204 0.03 16.46 1.22
CA SER A 204 -1.08 16.39 2.19
C SER A 204 -1.89 15.13 1.91
N LEU A 205 -1.53 14.04 2.59
CA LEU A 205 -2.25 12.77 2.49
C LEU A 205 -2.89 12.45 3.85
N PRO A 206 -4.11 11.89 3.87
CA PRO A 206 -4.67 11.35 5.10
C PRO A 206 -3.81 10.14 5.55
N SER A 207 -3.57 10.04 6.85
CA SER A 207 -2.96 8.84 7.43
C SER A 207 -3.90 7.66 7.19
N ARG A 208 -3.40 6.62 6.50
CA ARG A 208 -4.22 5.48 6.13
C ARG A 208 -3.42 4.19 6.08
N SER A 209 -4.04 3.13 6.62
CA SER A 209 -3.51 1.78 6.55
C SER A 209 -4.01 1.09 5.28
N LEU A 210 -3.10 0.63 4.45
CA LEU A 210 -3.38 -0.11 3.23
C LEU A 210 -2.80 -1.52 3.34
N PRO A 211 -3.59 -2.55 3.01
CA PRO A 211 -3.12 -3.92 3.14
C PRO A 211 -2.12 -4.27 2.03
N TYR A 212 -1.19 -5.15 2.37
CA TYR A 212 -0.28 -5.80 1.45
C TYR A 212 -0.05 -7.27 1.83
N ILE A 213 0.40 -8.03 0.88
CA ILE A 213 0.92 -9.39 1.07
C ILE A 213 2.34 -9.46 0.54
N VAL A 214 3.12 -10.40 1.05
CA VAL A 214 4.43 -10.73 0.49
C VAL A 214 4.31 -12.05 -0.26
N THR A 215 4.66 -12.04 -1.54
CA THR A 215 4.63 -13.21 -2.41
C THR A 215 6.00 -13.36 -3.05
N GLU A 216 6.68 -14.48 -2.77
CA GLU A 216 8.04 -14.74 -3.26
C GLU A 216 9.03 -13.58 -2.95
N GLY A 217 8.86 -12.97 -1.76
CA GLY A 217 9.67 -11.82 -1.32
C GLY A 217 9.31 -10.47 -1.93
N HIS A 218 8.31 -10.42 -2.79
CA HIS A 218 7.81 -9.18 -3.38
C HIS A 218 6.60 -8.64 -2.64
N ILE A 219 6.57 -7.34 -2.42
CA ILE A 219 5.44 -6.65 -1.80
C ILE A 219 4.36 -6.43 -2.86
N VAL A 220 3.18 -6.94 -2.58
CA VAL A 220 1.99 -6.77 -3.40
C VAL A 220 0.93 -6.02 -2.60
N PRO A 221 0.76 -4.71 -2.80
CA PRO A 221 -0.36 -3.96 -2.25
C PRO A 221 -1.68 -4.57 -2.73
N TYR A 222 -2.66 -4.71 -1.82
CA TYR A 222 -3.82 -5.53 -2.06
C TYR A 222 -5.11 -4.87 -1.59
N ILE A 223 -6.14 -4.87 -2.42
CA ILE A 223 -7.51 -4.47 -2.05
C ILE A 223 -8.37 -5.75 -1.99
N PRO A 224 -8.56 -6.32 -0.80
CA PRO A 224 -9.20 -7.62 -0.64
C PRO A 224 -10.65 -7.66 -1.11
N LYS A 225 -11.34 -6.51 -1.13
CA LYS A 225 -12.76 -6.54 -1.44
C LYS A 225 -13.33 -5.19 -1.89
N ILE A 226 -13.73 -5.13 -3.16
CA ILE A 226 -14.67 -4.13 -3.67
C ILE A 226 -16.00 -4.84 -3.95
N VAL A 227 -17.10 -4.28 -3.46
CA VAL A 227 -18.44 -4.85 -3.66
C VAL A 227 -19.16 -4.10 -4.78
N VAL A 228 -19.66 -4.84 -5.76
CA VAL A 228 -20.53 -4.33 -6.82
C VAL A 228 -21.96 -4.76 -6.53
N THR A 229 -22.83 -3.80 -6.19
CA THR A 229 -24.22 -4.04 -5.85
C THR A 229 -25.19 -3.26 -6.75
N GLY A 230 -26.47 -3.58 -6.71
CA GLY A 230 -27.49 -2.94 -7.52
C GLY A 230 -28.65 -3.87 -7.88
N PRO A 231 -29.76 -3.36 -8.43
CA PRO A 231 -30.92 -4.16 -8.84
C PRO A 231 -30.59 -5.29 -9.81
N SER A 232 -31.51 -6.24 -9.99
CA SER A 232 -31.38 -7.27 -11.01
C SER A 232 -31.28 -6.62 -12.40
N ASN A 233 -30.42 -7.19 -13.24
CA ASN A 233 -30.18 -6.73 -14.61
C ASN A 233 -29.54 -5.32 -14.73
N SER A 234 -29.03 -4.73 -13.64
CA SER A 234 -28.28 -3.47 -13.71
C SER A 234 -26.92 -3.59 -14.39
N GLY A 235 -26.46 -4.82 -14.71
CA GLY A 235 -25.22 -5.07 -15.44
C GLY A 235 -24.02 -5.48 -14.59
N LYS A 236 -24.19 -5.80 -13.31
CA LYS A 236 -23.11 -6.20 -12.38
C LYS A 236 -22.24 -7.33 -12.91
N THR A 237 -22.88 -8.45 -13.30
CA THR A 237 -22.17 -9.61 -13.86
C THR A 237 -21.36 -9.24 -15.11
N THR A 238 -21.93 -8.42 -16.00
CA THR A 238 -21.23 -7.93 -17.18
C THR A 238 -20.04 -7.06 -16.81
N PHE A 239 -20.21 -6.15 -15.84
CA PHE A 239 -19.15 -5.29 -15.34
C PHE A 239 -18.00 -6.13 -14.76
N VAL A 240 -18.28 -7.02 -13.80
CA VAL A 240 -17.26 -7.87 -13.15
C VAL A 240 -16.54 -8.76 -14.18
N LYS A 241 -17.27 -9.40 -15.09
CA LYS A 241 -16.66 -10.24 -16.15
C LYS A 241 -15.77 -9.43 -17.09
N ASN A 242 -16.17 -8.21 -17.44
CA ASN A 242 -15.44 -7.40 -18.40
C ASN A 242 -14.12 -6.83 -17.86
N ILE A 243 -14.03 -6.59 -16.57
CA ILE A 243 -12.81 -6.09 -15.93
C ILE A 243 -11.88 -7.18 -15.42
N SER A 244 -12.39 -8.39 -15.20
CA SER A 244 -11.58 -9.51 -14.71
C SER A 244 -10.47 -9.89 -15.70
N GLU A 245 -9.24 -9.99 -15.20
CA GLU A 245 -8.05 -10.37 -15.98
C GLU A 245 -7.84 -11.90 -16.00
N SER A 246 -8.24 -12.58 -14.93
CA SER A 246 -8.29 -14.04 -14.89
C SER A 246 -9.72 -14.49 -15.17
N GLY A 247 -9.91 -15.34 -16.19
CA GLY A 247 -11.21 -15.86 -16.61
C GLY A 247 -11.92 -16.79 -15.61
N MET A 248 -11.73 -16.61 -14.32
CA MET A 248 -12.43 -17.33 -13.25
C MET A 248 -13.73 -16.61 -12.90
N SER A 249 -14.73 -16.77 -13.77
CA SER A 249 -16.11 -16.66 -13.35
C SER A 249 -16.45 -17.92 -12.55
N VAL A 250 -16.45 -17.82 -11.23
CA VAL A 250 -16.92 -18.93 -10.39
C VAL A 250 -18.44 -18.93 -10.44
N ASP A 251 -18.98 -19.67 -11.37
CA ASP A 251 -20.43 -19.80 -11.58
C ASP A 251 -21.17 -20.50 -10.42
N ARG A 252 -20.47 -21.00 -9.38
CA ARG A 252 -21.11 -21.70 -8.25
C ARG A 252 -20.21 -21.75 -7.02
N LEU A 253 -20.39 -20.86 -6.08
CA LEU A 253 -20.04 -21.13 -4.69
C LEU A 253 -21.31 -21.54 -3.95
N GLY A 254 -21.47 -22.83 -3.70
CA GLY A 254 -22.46 -23.36 -2.76
C GLY A 254 -22.03 -23.02 -1.34
N LEU A 255 -22.60 -21.97 -0.75
CA LEU A 255 -22.43 -21.67 0.66
C LEU A 255 -23.38 -22.52 1.48
N LEU A 256 -22.79 -23.41 2.30
CA LEU A 256 -23.45 -24.10 3.42
C LEU A 256 -24.69 -24.97 3.08
N GLY A 257 -24.49 -26.18 2.59
CA GLY A 257 -25.38 -27.32 2.83
C GLY A 257 -26.88 -27.22 2.52
N THR A 258 -27.33 -26.12 1.92
CA THR A 258 -28.71 -25.91 1.47
C THR A 258 -28.77 -25.75 -0.06
N PRO A 259 -29.82 -26.23 -0.74
CA PRO A 259 -29.90 -26.23 -2.20
C PRO A 259 -30.25 -24.86 -2.81
N THR A 260 -29.67 -23.78 -2.30
CA THR A 260 -29.86 -22.42 -2.84
C THR A 260 -28.53 -21.91 -3.40
N THR A 261 -28.32 -22.13 -4.68
CA THR A 261 -27.15 -21.62 -5.40
C THR A 261 -27.25 -20.09 -5.48
N VAL A 262 -26.52 -19.39 -4.60
CA VAL A 262 -26.31 -17.94 -4.72
C VAL A 262 -25.22 -17.76 -5.77
N ALA A 263 -25.59 -17.29 -6.96
CA ALA A 263 -24.60 -16.89 -7.96
C ALA A 263 -23.91 -15.62 -7.48
N LEU A 264 -22.65 -15.74 -7.05
CA LEU A 264 -21.77 -14.64 -6.70
C LEU A 264 -20.77 -14.47 -7.86
N ASP A 265 -20.75 -13.29 -8.47
CA ASP A 265 -19.72 -12.97 -9.46
C ASP A 265 -18.45 -12.55 -8.72
N ILE A 266 -17.32 -13.20 -9.03
CA ILE A 266 -16.01 -12.85 -8.48
C ILE A 266 -15.10 -12.48 -9.64
N GLY A 267 -14.45 -11.33 -9.53
CA GLY A 267 -13.45 -10.85 -10.47
C GLY A 267 -12.17 -10.49 -9.75
N HIS A 268 -11.06 -10.59 -10.47
CA HIS A 268 -9.73 -10.16 -10.02
C HIS A 268 -9.09 -9.31 -11.11
N MET A 269 -8.44 -8.22 -10.71
CA MET A 269 -7.66 -7.36 -11.62
C MET A 269 -6.61 -6.57 -10.88
N ALA A 270 -5.60 -6.10 -11.62
CA ALA A 270 -4.64 -5.12 -11.14
C ALA A 270 -5.02 -3.70 -11.59
N SER A 271 -4.94 -2.74 -10.69
CA SER A 271 -5.10 -1.31 -10.98
C SER A 271 -4.23 -0.46 -10.06
N LYS A 272 -3.51 0.52 -10.65
CA LYS A 272 -2.64 1.47 -9.90
C LYS A 272 -1.68 0.79 -8.92
N GLY A 273 -1.12 -0.36 -9.31
CA GLY A 273 -0.20 -1.14 -8.47
C GLY A 273 -0.85 -1.95 -7.35
N PHE A 274 -2.19 -1.98 -7.26
CA PHE A 274 -2.92 -2.84 -6.34
C PHE A 274 -3.50 -4.05 -7.05
N ASP A 275 -3.38 -5.20 -6.42
CA ASP A 275 -4.19 -6.37 -6.73
C ASP A 275 -5.56 -6.25 -6.07
N ILE A 276 -6.63 -6.48 -6.82
CA ILE A 276 -8.00 -6.15 -6.40
C ILE A 276 -8.92 -7.33 -6.61
N ASN A 277 -9.66 -7.70 -5.55
CA ASN A 277 -10.80 -8.61 -5.67
C ASN A 277 -12.12 -7.85 -5.70
N ILE A 278 -13.00 -8.25 -6.61
CA ILE A 278 -14.29 -7.63 -6.87
C ILE A 278 -15.40 -8.67 -6.74
N TYR A 279 -16.43 -8.33 -5.98
CA TYR A 279 -17.54 -9.22 -5.65
C TYR A 279 -18.86 -8.61 -6.08
N GLY A 280 -19.53 -9.24 -7.07
CA GLY A 280 -20.87 -8.86 -7.51
C GLY A 280 -21.94 -9.48 -6.63
N THR A 281 -22.83 -8.67 -6.04
CA THR A 281 -23.94 -9.17 -5.21
C THR A 281 -25.14 -9.58 -6.06
N PRO A 282 -25.95 -10.56 -5.61
CA PRO A 282 -27.25 -10.83 -6.25
C PRO A 282 -28.19 -9.62 -6.08
N GLY A 283 -28.88 -9.24 -7.16
CA GLY A 283 -29.77 -8.07 -7.16
C GLY A 283 -31.24 -8.39 -6.78
N GLN A 284 -31.62 -9.65 -6.63
CA GLN A 284 -32.98 -10.08 -6.31
C GLN A 284 -33.26 -9.93 -4.81
N GLU A 285 -34.49 -9.56 -4.44
CA GLU A 285 -34.90 -9.28 -3.05
C GLU A 285 -34.75 -10.48 -2.09
N ARG A 286 -34.93 -11.70 -2.58
CA ARG A 286 -34.75 -12.92 -1.80
C ARG A 286 -33.35 -13.07 -1.21
N PHE A 287 -32.37 -12.33 -1.73
CA PHE A 287 -30.98 -12.35 -1.29
C PHE A 287 -30.60 -11.17 -0.38
N ASP A 288 -31.54 -10.28 -0.05
CA ASP A 288 -31.28 -9.17 0.86
C ASP A 288 -30.61 -9.59 2.19
N PRO A 289 -30.97 -10.73 2.80
CA PRO A 289 -30.36 -11.16 4.05
C PRO A 289 -28.86 -11.45 3.99
N ILE A 290 -28.30 -11.71 2.79
CA ILE A 290 -26.86 -11.97 2.64
C ILE A 290 -26.06 -10.75 2.22
N VAL A 291 -26.69 -9.68 1.72
CA VAL A 291 -26.03 -8.45 1.28
C VAL A 291 -25.20 -7.82 2.40
N PRO A 292 -25.67 -7.73 3.67
CA PRO A 292 -24.86 -7.24 4.79
C PRO A 292 -23.57 -8.02 5.00
N GLN A 293 -23.63 -9.35 4.89
CA GLN A 293 -22.44 -10.21 5.04
C GLN A 293 -21.45 -10.01 3.89
N LEU A 294 -21.98 -9.81 2.68
CA LEU A 294 -21.14 -9.51 1.51
C LEU A 294 -20.52 -8.12 1.60
N ALA A 295 -21.23 -7.14 2.20
CA ALA A 295 -20.71 -5.78 2.39
C ALA A 295 -19.66 -5.70 3.53
N ARG A 296 -19.68 -6.63 4.48
CA ARG A 296 -18.73 -6.64 5.61
C ARG A 296 -17.31 -6.70 5.10
N ASN A 297 -16.41 -5.88 5.67
CA ASN A 297 -14.99 -5.77 5.31
C ASN A 297 -14.76 -5.39 3.83
N ALA A 298 -15.74 -4.79 3.15
CA ALA A 298 -15.49 -4.14 1.88
C ALA A 298 -14.63 -2.90 2.10
N MET A 299 -13.72 -2.61 1.19
CA MET A 299 -12.94 -1.36 1.16
C MET A 299 -13.56 -0.32 0.24
N GLY A 300 -14.51 -0.71 -0.61
CA GLY A 300 -15.24 0.19 -1.48
C GLY A 300 -16.49 -0.47 -2.04
N VAL A 301 -17.46 0.34 -2.44
CA VAL A 301 -18.75 -0.10 -2.99
C VAL A 301 -19.04 0.60 -4.31
N ILE A 302 -19.40 -0.19 -5.31
CA ILE A 302 -19.92 0.29 -6.59
C ILE A 302 -21.40 -0.04 -6.65
N LEU A 303 -22.25 0.99 -6.62
CA LEU A 303 -23.70 0.85 -6.79
C LEU A 303 -24.06 1.03 -8.26
N MET A 304 -24.49 -0.04 -8.92
CA MET A 304 -24.89 -0.02 -10.33
C MET A 304 -26.40 0.14 -10.49
N VAL A 305 -26.82 1.09 -11.32
CA VAL A 305 -28.21 1.29 -11.74
C VAL A 305 -28.33 1.22 -13.27
N ASP A 306 -29.48 0.80 -13.75
CA ASP A 306 -29.82 0.75 -15.19
C ASP A 306 -30.55 2.05 -15.55
N VAL A 307 -29.92 2.92 -16.36
CA VAL A 307 -30.50 4.22 -16.74
C VAL A 307 -31.74 4.09 -17.62
N THR A 308 -31.96 2.93 -18.22
CA THR A 308 -33.18 2.62 -19.01
C THR A 308 -34.37 2.18 -18.13
N ARG A 309 -34.14 1.99 -16.82
CA ARG A 309 -35.11 1.45 -15.86
C ARG A 309 -35.24 2.31 -14.60
N PRO A 310 -35.79 3.54 -14.72
CA PRO A 310 -35.96 4.44 -13.58
C PRO A 310 -36.87 3.86 -12.47
N ASP A 311 -37.75 2.91 -12.82
CA ASP A 311 -38.58 2.15 -11.90
C ASP A 311 -37.78 1.35 -10.86
N GLN A 312 -36.50 1.06 -11.10
CA GLN A 312 -35.64 0.31 -10.20
C GLN A 312 -34.85 1.19 -9.21
N MET A 313 -34.98 2.51 -9.26
CA MET A 313 -34.21 3.41 -8.36
C MET A 313 -34.55 3.19 -6.88
N ALA A 314 -35.81 2.94 -6.54
CA ALA A 314 -36.20 2.63 -5.16
C ALA A 314 -35.52 1.34 -4.65
N ARG A 315 -35.37 0.34 -5.53
CA ARG A 315 -34.64 -0.89 -5.19
C ARG A 315 -33.14 -0.63 -5.00
N ALA A 316 -32.53 0.22 -5.83
CA ALA A 316 -31.14 0.62 -5.71
C ALA A 316 -30.89 1.38 -4.41
N LEU A 317 -31.76 2.29 -4.02
CA LEU A 317 -31.70 3.00 -2.74
C LEU A 317 -31.73 2.04 -1.55
N LYS A 318 -32.63 1.05 -1.56
CA LYS A 318 -32.70 0.03 -0.51
C LYS A 318 -31.37 -0.73 -0.38
N LEU A 319 -30.77 -1.16 -1.49
CA LEU A 319 -29.47 -1.85 -1.49
C LEU A 319 -28.35 -0.95 -0.98
N LYS A 320 -28.32 0.32 -1.40
CA LYS A 320 -27.37 1.33 -0.90
C LYS A 320 -27.47 1.46 0.62
N THR A 321 -28.68 1.61 1.17
CA THR A 321 -28.92 1.74 2.61
C THR A 321 -28.42 0.50 3.38
N ILE A 322 -28.67 -0.70 2.85
CA ILE A 322 -28.18 -1.95 3.46
C ILE A 322 -26.64 -1.97 3.51
N VAL A 323 -25.98 -1.57 2.43
CA VAL A 323 -24.53 -1.59 2.35
C VAL A 323 -23.90 -0.52 3.24
N GLU A 324 -24.38 0.72 3.17
CA GLU A 324 -23.90 1.84 4.00
C GLU A 324 -24.09 1.61 5.50
N GLY A 325 -25.14 0.89 5.89
CA GLY A 325 -25.36 0.48 7.28
C GLY A 325 -24.39 -0.60 7.79
N ASN A 326 -23.62 -1.23 6.92
CA ASN A 326 -22.71 -2.33 7.26
C ASN A 326 -21.23 -2.06 6.92
N ALA A 327 -20.95 -0.99 6.18
CA ALA A 327 -19.59 -0.62 5.80
C ALA A 327 -19.47 0.91 5.62
N LEU A 328 -18.62 1.53 6.43
CA LEU A 328 -18.27 2.94 6.27
C LEU A 328 -17.10 3.04 5.28
N VAL A 329 -17.42 3.07 3.99
CA VAL A 329 -16.43 3.00 2.91
C VAL A 329 -16.82 3.92 1.75
N PRO A 330 -15.89 4.30 0.86
CA PRO A 330 -16.21 5.07 -0.33
C PRO A 330 -17.25 4.34 -1.21
N VAL A 331 -18.16 5.12 -1.75
CA VAL A 331 -19.20 4.66 -2.66
C VAL A 331 -19.06 5.37 -4.01
N ILE A 332 -19.12 4.62 -5.09
CA ILE A 332 -19.28 5.15 -6.46
C ILE A 332 -20.58 4.67 -7.03
N VAL A 333 -21.33 5.56 -7.68
CA VAL A 333 -22.54 5.21 -8.41
C VAL A 333 -22.23 5.06 -9.90
N VAL A 334 -22.68 3.95 -10.47
CA VAL A 334 -22.53 3.63 -11.89
C VAL A 334 -23.90 3.60 -12.55
N ALA A 335 -24.18 4.60 -13.37
CA ALA A 335 -25.31 4.72 -14.26
C ALA A 335 -25.01 3.93 -15.55
N ASN A 336 -25.38 2.67 -15.56
CA ASN A 336 -25.04 1.72 -16.62
C ASN A 336 -26.05 1.71 -17.77
N LYS A 337 -25.64 1.18 -18.90
CA LYS A 337 -26.35 1.12 -20.19
C LYS A 337 -26.55 2.48 -20.83
N ALA A 338 -25.61 3.40 -20.57
CA ALA A 338 -25.59 4.73 -21.16
C ALA A 338 -25.34 4.75 -22.69
N ASP A 339 -25.09 3.59 -23.27
CA ASP A 339 -25.05 3.36 -24.73
C ASP A 339 -26.44 3.16 -25.35
N LEU A 340 -27.46 2.99 -24.55
CA LEU A 340 -28.85 2.87 -24.98
C LEU A 340 -29.60 4.19 -24.84
N GLU A 341 -30.80 4.28 -25.41
CA GLU A 341 -31.66 5.45 -25.23
C GLU A 341 -32.20 5.52 -23.80
N TYR A 342 -31.96 6.64 -23.13
CA TYR A 342 -32.44 6.92 -21.77
C TYR A 342 -32.75 8.40 -21.57
N SER A 343 -33.56 8.71 -20.53
CA SER A 343 -33.94 10.08 -20.20
C SER A 343 -33.49 10.52 -18.80
N VAL A 344 -32.93 9.63 -18.01
CA VAL A 344 -32.54 9.88 -16.60
C VAL A 344 -31.30 10.74 -16.54
N THR A 345 -31.39 11.86 -15.83
CA THR A 345 -30.28 12.77 -15.60
C THR A 345 -29.46 12.39 -14.34
N GLU A 346 -28.25 12.93 -14.22
CA GLU A 346 -27.43 12.73 -13.01
C GLU A 346 -28.13 13.29 -11.76
N GLU A 347 -28.80 14.44 -11.87
CA GLU A 347 -29.47 15.06 -10.75
C GLU A 347 -30.68 14.23 -10.24
N GLU A 348 -31.42 13.60 -11.16
CA GLU A 348 -32.50 12.67 -10.81
C GLU A 348 -31.92 11.40 -10.11
N ILE A 349 -30.77 10.86 -10.57
CA ILE A 349 -30.10 9.75 -9.90
C ILE A 349 -29.65 10.15 -8.50
N ARG A 350 -29.01 11.32 -8.37
CA ARG A 350 -28.55 11.83 -7.07
C ARG A 350 -29.69 11.98 -6.09
N THR A 351 -30.80 12.53 -6.54
CA THR A 351 -32.00 12.72 -5.72
C THR A 351 -32.65 11.39 -5.35
N ALA A 352 -32.88 10.52 -6.33
CA ALA A 352 -33.55 9.23 -6.11
C ALA A 352 -32.75 8.26 -5.22
N LEU A 353 -31.42 8.35 -5.23
CA LEU A 353 -30.54 7.51 -4.44
C LEU A 353 -30.01 8.20 -3.18
N GLU A 354 -30.44 9.42 -2.88
CA GLU A 354 -29.98 10.19 -1.72
C GLU A 354 -28.44 10.23 -1.66
N ILE A 355 -27.80 10.61 -2.78
CA ILE A 355 -26.35 10.58 -2.92
C ILE A 355 -25.73 11.77 -2.21
N ARG A 356 -24.71 11.51 -1.37
CA ARG A 356 -23.97 12.57 -0.66
C ARG A 356 -23.23 13.48 -1.67
N PRO A 357 -23.09 14.79 -1.37
CA PRO A 357 -22.21 15.65 -2.15
C PRO A 357 -20.79 15.07 -2.26
N GLY A 358 -20.18 15.16 -3.45
CA GLY A 358 -18.83 14.62 -3.69
C GLY A 358 -18.77 13.15 -4.08
N THR A 359 -19.85 12.36 -3.90
CA THR A 359 -19.87 10.97 -4.41
C THR A 359 -19.84 10.96 -5.94
N PRO A 360 -18.89 10.26 -6.58
CA PRO A 360 -18.81 10.18 -8.03
C PRO A 360 -20.00 9.43 -8.65
N VAL A 361 -20.50 9.92 -9.77
CA VAL A 361 -21.50 9.25 -10.60
C VAL A 361 -20.94 9.10 -12.02
N TYR A 362 -20.84 7.87 -12.50
CA TYR A 362 -20.31 7.56 -13.83
C TYR A 362 -21.41 7.01 -14.74
N PHE A 363 -21.63 7.64 -15.88
CA PHE A 363 -22.43 7.08 -16.96
C PHE A 363 -21.55 6.22 -17.85
N ILE A 364 -21.80 4.91 -17.86
CA ILE A 364 -20.98 3.96 -18.62
C ILE A 364 -21.85 2.92 -19.35
N SER A 365 -21.21 2.20 -20.25
CA SER A 365 -21.68 0.91 -20.73
C SER A 365 -20.79 -0.21 -20.16
N ALA A 366 -21.35 -1.14 -19.39
CA ALA A 366 -20.59 -2.23 -18.76
C ALA A 366 -19.95 -3.18 -19.78
N ILE A 367 -20.30 -3.13 -21.05
CA ILE A 367 -19.63 -3.84 -22.14
C ILE A 367 -18.36 -3.10 -22.62
N ASN A 368 -18.17 -1.85 -22.25
CA ASN A 368 -16.98 -1.06 -22.56
C ASN A 368 -15.92 -1.22 -21.45
N ARG A 369 -14.92 -2.08 -21.71
CA ARG A 369 -13.86 -2.39 -20.74
C ARG A 369 -13.11 -1.14 -20.25
N ARG A 370 -12.85 -0.17 -21.14
CA ARG A 370 -12.13 1.06 -20.78
C ARG A 370 -12.90 1.90 -19.77
N GLN A 371 -14.22 2.03 -19.95
CA GLN A 371 -15.08 2.76 -19.03
C GLN A 371 -15.17 2.03 -17.68
N CYS A 372 -15.31 0.70 -17.69
CA CYS A 372 -15.33 -0.10 -16.47
C CYS A 372 -14.01 0.03 -15.69
N ARG A 373 -12.86 0.01 -16.39
CA ARG A 373 -11.54 0.19 -15.76
C ARG A 373 -11.41 1.57 -15.12
N ALA A 374 -11.87 2.63 -15.78
CA ALA A 374 -11.85 3.99 -15.22
C ALA A 374 -12.66 4.11 -13.91
N VAL A 375 -13.76 3.36 -13.77
CA VAL A 375 -14.53 3.28 -12.50
C VAL A 375 -13.70 2.62 -11.40
N ILE A 376 -12.98 1.54 -11.71
CA ILE A 376 -12.10 0.89 -10.73
C ILE A 376 -10.92 1.78 -10.36
N ASP A 377 -10.27 2.43 -11.33
CA ASP A 377 -9.18 3.39 -11.09
C ASP A 377 -9.63 4.51 -10.15
N SER A 378 -10.85 5.05 -10.36
CA SER A 378 -11.48 6.03 -9.47
C SER A 378 -11.80 5.44 -8.09
N MET A 379 -12.25 4.18 -8.00
CA MET A 379 -12.50 3.53 -6.72
C MET A 379 -11.21 3.36 -5.93
N VAL A 380 -10.09 3.00 -6.57
CA VAL A 380 -8.78 2.96 -5.91
C VAL A 380 -8.40 4.33 -5.37
N ASP A 381 -8.59 5.41 -6.15
CA ASP A 381 -8.35 6.78 -5.66
C ASP A 381 -9.22 7.13 -4.46
N GLN A 382 -10.50 6.77 -4.49
CA GLN A 382 -11.40 6.97 -3.36
C GLN A 382 -10.95 6.15 -2.15
N ILE A 383 -10.59 4.89 -2.34
CA ILE A 383 -10.08 4.02 -1.29
C ILE A 383 -8.81 4.62 -0.67
N THR A 384 -7.85 5.08 -1.44
CA THR A 384 -6.56 5.60 -0.97
C THR A 384 -6.61 7.01 -0.37
N ARG A 385 -7.71 7.75 -0.57
CA ARG A 385 -7.91 9.13 -0.08
C ARG A 385 -9.09 9.29 0.88
N PHE A 386 -9.76 8.21 1.22
CA PHE A 386 -10.96 8.26 2.06
C PHE A 386 -10.60 8.50 3.52
N GLU A 387 -11.13 9.53 4.14
CA GLU A 387 -11.07 9.77 5.58
C GLU A 387 -12.27 9.09 6.26
N TYR A 388 -12.01 8.25 7.27
CA TYR A 388 -13.03 7.52 8.03
C TYR A 388 -13.69 8.38 9.09
#